data_617b5410f1282b8a9f0cf11a902825af
#
_entry.id   617b5410f1282b8a9f0cf11a902825af
#
_cell.length_a   1.000
_cell.length_b   1.000
_cell.length_c   1.000
_cell.angle_alpha   90.00
_cell.angle_beta   90.00
_cell.angle_gamma   90.00
#
_symmetry.space_group_name_H-M   'P 1'
#
loop_
_entity.id
_entity.type
_entity.pdbx_description
1 polymer ?
#
loop_
_entity_poly.entity_id
_entity_poly.type
_entity_poly.pdbx_seq_one_letter_code
_entity_poly.pdbx_strand_id
1 'polypeptide(L)'
;DKGKIKTAIKTSNPEIKADDKITIGDNGNTTIEFPDGSKKVTPTKDLVVERATSAEPTVSTVHTQSQEISGTGVDGSTVKVTIPGVDQPIETTVANGKWSVNVPTGKKLTAGEKIQVTQTEVDKKVSGTVEKAISKAKAEDYVTPVKTTVNNPSQLTEEDKGKIKTAIKTSN
;
A
#
# COMPACT_ATOMS: atom_id res chain seq x y z
N ASP A 1 7.56 16.31 18.20
CA ASP A 1 6.45 17.27 18.07
C ASP A 1 6.56 18.49 18.97
N LYS A 2 6.87 18.32 20.29
CA LYS A 2 7.07 19.47 21.21
C LYS A 2 8.12 20.47 20.70
N GLY A 3 9.20 20.01 20.05
CA GLY A 3 10.21 20.87 19.43
C GLY A 3 9.67 21.73 18.29
N LYS A 4 8.87 21.15 17.40
CA LYS A 4 8.23 21.87 16.27
C LYS A 4 7.27 22.97 16.77
N ILE A 5 6.51 22.69 17.84
CA ILE A 5 5.62 23.67 18.47
C ILE A 5 6.43 24.84 19.04
N LYS A 6 7.52 24.59 19.77
CA LYS A 6 8.41 25.64 20.27
C LYS A 6 8.97 26.52 19.16
N THR A 7 9.42 25.90 18.06
CA THR A 7 9.97 26.64 16.92
C THR A 7 8.89 27.52 16.27
N ALA A 8 7.69 26.98 16.04
CA ALA A 8 6.58 27.73 15.46
C ALA A 8 6.19 28.94 16.30
N ILE A 9 6.10 28.78 17.65
CA ILE A 9 5.81 29.86 18.57
C ILE A 9 6.86 30.96 18.47
N LYS A 10 8.15 30.61 18.50
CA LYS A 10 9.25 31.59 18.39
C LYS A 10 9.27 32.32 17.04
N THR A 11 8.95 31.59 15.96
CA THR A 11 8.91 32.17 14.61
C THR A 11 7.77 33.20 14.48
N SER A 12 6.60 32.91 15.09
CA SER A 12 5.43 33.78 15.05
C SER A 12 5.51 34.93 16.08
N ASN A 13 6.40 34.87 17.03
CA ASN A 13 6.55 35.86 18.10
C ASN A 13 8.03 36.21 18.30
N PRO A 14 8.59 37.07 17.41
CA PRO A 14 10.03 37.43 17.44
C PRO A 14 10.46 38.12 18.74
N GLU A 15 9.51 38.68 19.51
CA GLU A 15 9.72 39.30 20.82
C GLU A 15 10.04 38.30 21.93
N ILE A 16 9.76 36.99 21.73
CA ILE A 16 10.12 35.93 22.68
C ILE A 16 11.64 35.75 22.68
N LYS A 17 12.27 36.08 23.78
CA LYS A 17 13.72 36.06 23.97
C LYS A 17 14.22 34.70 24.44
N ALA A 18 15.53 34.56 24.56
CA ALA A 18 16.17 33.29 24.99
C ALA A 18 15.88 32.93 26.42
N ASP A 19 15.66 33.92 27.29
CA ASP A 19 15.35 33.79 28.72
C ASP A 19 13.87 33.53 29.01
N ASP A 20 12.97 33.70 28.01
CA ASP A 20 11.56 33.31 28.15
C ASP A 20 11.42 31.77 28.20
N LYS A 21 10.74 31.29 29.21
CA LYS A 21 10.58 29.86 29.41
C LYS A 21 9.34 29.31 28.73
N ILE A 22 9.53 28.55 27.65
CA ILE A 22 8.46 27.84 26.96
C ILE A 22 8.35 26.40 27.48
N THR A 23 7.24 26.07 28.13
CA THR A 23 6.92 24.74 28.63
C THR A 23 5.73 24.16 27.89
N ILE A 24 5.85 22.93 27.36
CA ILE A 24 4.77 22.19 26.73
C ILE A 24 4.41 21.00 27.60
N GLY A 25 3.21 21.02 28.16
CA GLY A 25 2.66 19.94 28.98
C GLY A 25 2.43 18.66 28.17
N ASP A 26 2.15 17.57 28.85
CA ASP A 26 1.87 16.28 28.20
C ASP A 26 0.53 16.29 27.42
N ASN A 27 -0.41 17.12 27.85
CA ASN A 27 -1.64 17.42 27.12
C ASN A 27 -1.43 18.38 25.93
N GLY A 28 -0.17 18.81 25.66
CA GLY A 28 0.20 19.73 24.59
C GLY A 28 -0.07 21.21 24.84
N ASN A 29 -0.76 21.59 25.94
CA ASN A 29 -0.93 22.98 26.29
C ASN A 29 0.44 23.64 26.53
N THR A 30 0.61 24.82 26.00
CA THR A 30 1.88 25.55 26.08
C THR A 30 1.76 26.74 27.00
N THR A 31 2.71 26.85 27.93
CA THR A 31 2.88 28.01 28.84
C THR A 31 4.17 28.72 28.46
N ILE A 32 4.06 30.02 28.20
CA ILE A 32 5.20 30.92 28.06
C ILE A 32 5.26 31.73 29.38
N GLU A 33 6.39 31.70 30.07
CA GLU A 33 6.65 32.48 31.28
C GLU A 33 7.73 33.50 30.95
N PHE A 34 7.39 34.77 31.15
CA PHE A 34 8.24 35.92 30.88
C PHE A 34 9.08 36.26 32.11
N PRO A 35 10.20 37.01 31.95
CA PRO A 35 11.08 37.38 33.07
C PRO A 35 10.40 38.24 34.15
N ASP A 36 9.32 38.93 33.82
CA ASP A 36 8.50 39.71 34.78
C ASP A 36 7.53 38.84 35.58
N GLY A 37 7.58 37.49 35.38
CA GLY A 37 6.70 36.53 36.05
C GLY A 37 5.31 36.37 35.42
N SER A 38 4.97 37.15 34.40
CA SER A 38 3.72 36.99 33.66
C SER A 38 3.72 35.69 32.84
N LYS A 39 2.52 35.12 32.61
CA LYS A 39 2.36 33.86 31.88
C LYS A 39 1.30 33.95 30.83
N LYS A 40 1.59 33.36 29.65
CA LYS A 40 0.61 33.11 28.58
C LYS A 40 0.41 31.62 28.42
N VAL A 41 -0.82 31.15 28.53
CA VAL A 41 -1.19 29.76 28.26
C VAL A 41 -1.94 29.69 26.94
N THR A 42 -1.49 28.83 26.03
CA THR A 42 -2.14 28.58 24.75
C THR A 42 -2.55 27.11 24.70
N PRO A 43 -3.84 26.82 24.48
CA PRO A 43 -4.33 25.45 24.36
C PRO A 43 -3.76 24.73 23.15
N THR A 44 -3.59 23.42 23.26
CA THR A 44 -3.11 22.55 22.17
C THR A 44 -3.87 22.74 20.85
N LYS A 45 -5.19 22.82 20.91
CA LYS A 45 -6.06 23.00 19.73
C LYS A 45 -5.76 24.25 18.90
N ASP A 46 -5.13 25.26 19.52
CA ASP A 46 -4.77 26.50 18.85
C ASP A 46 -3.35 26.47 18.27
N LEU A 47 -2.58 25.41 18.57
CA LEU A 47 -1.16 25.28 18.22
C LEU A 47 -0.87 24.13 17.26
N VAL A 48 -1.77 23.16 17.14
CA VAL A 48 -1.56 21.97 16.31
C VAL A 48 -2.81 21.62 15.50
N VAL A 49 -2.56 21.12 14.32
CA VAL A 49 -3.58 20.50 13.45
C VAL A 49 -3.24 19.02 13.32
N GLU A 50 -4.24 18.17 13.44
CA GLU A 50 -4.06 16.75 13.21
C GLU A 50 -3.70 16.50 11.75
N ARG A 51 -2.70 15.64 11.50
CA ARG A 51 -2.34 15.25 10.14
C ARG A 51 -3.52 14.59 9.44
N ALA A 52 -3.79 15.01 8.21
CA ALA A 52 -4.75 14.33 7.36
C ALA A 52 -4.36 12.85 7.15
N THR A 53 -5.32 11.99 6.91
CA THR A 53 -5.10 10.60 6.54
C THR A 53 -4.82 10.52 5.03
N SER A 54 -3.89 9.66 4.62
CA SER A 54 -3.61 9.37 3.23
C SER A 54 -4.81 8.74 2.53
N ALA A 55 -4.94 8.98 1.23
CA ALA A 55 -5.91 8.27 0.41
C ALA A 55 -5.62 6.75 0.39
N GLU A 56 -6.64 5.93 0.25
CA GLU A 56 -6.46 4.49 0.07
C GLU A 56 -5.93 4.19 -1.34
N PRO A 57 -4.95 3.28 -1.48
CA PRO A 57 -4.52 2.80 -2.80
C PRO A 57 -5.55 1.87 -3.41
N THR A 58 -5.47 1.62 -4.71
CA THR A 58 -6.19 0.50 -5.33
C THR A 58 -5.28 -0.71 -5.50
N VAL A 59 -5.87 -1.90 -5.60
CA VAL A 59 -5.16 -3.15 -5.87
C VAL A 59 -5.79 -3.84 -7.06
N SER A 60 -4.99 -4.16 -8.07
CA SER A 60 -5.41 -4.92 -9.25
C SER A 60 -5.82 -6.35 -8.89
N THR A 61 -6.41 -7.08 -9.83
CA THR A 61 -6.74 -8.50 -9.61
C THR A 61 -5.46 -9.31 -9.39
N VAL A 62 -5.48 -10.14 -8.34
CA VAL A 62 -4.40 -11.06 -7.98
C VAL A 62 -4.93 -12.48 -8.02
N HIS A 63 -4.15 -13.41 -8.57
CA HIS A 63 -4.47 -14.83 -8.60
C HIS A 63 -3.29 -15.68 -8.15
N THR A 64 -3.53 -16.96 -7.91
CA THR A 64 -2.54 -17.92 -7.36
C THR A 64 -1.22 -17.99 -8.12
N GLN A 65 -1.20 -17.67 -9.42
CA GLN A 65 -0.01 -17.67 -10.27
C GLN A 65 0.57 -16.27 -10.54
N SER A 66 0.06 -15.22 -9.88
CA SER A 66 0.59 -13.87 -10.04
C SER A 66 2.04 -13.80 -9.53
N GLN A 67 2.93 -13.23 -10.36
CA GLN A 67 4.33 -12.98 -10.01
C GLN A 67 4.55 -11.54 -9.52
N GLU A 68 3.58 -10.68 -9.79
CA GLU A 68 3.56 -9.27 -9.41
C GLU A 68 2.20 -8.91 -8.83
N ILE A 69 2.20 -8.00 -7.86
CA ILE A 69 1.02 -7.37 -7.29
C ILE A 69 1.14 -5.88 -7.60
N SER A 70 0.08 -5.29 -8.16
CA SER A 70 0.10 -3.90 -8.62
C SER A 70 -1.20 -3.18 -8.33
N GLY A 71 -1.18 -1.87 -8.50
CA GLY A 71 -2.35 -1.03 -8.33
C GLY A 71 -2.08 0.44 -8.64
N THR A 72 -2.97 1.32 -8.16
CA THR A 72 -2.82 2.77 -8.29
C THR A 72 -2.75 3.44 -6.93
N GLY A 73 -2.16 4.64 -6.89
CA GLY A 73 -2.02 5.42 -5.68
C GLY A 73 -1.66 6.88 -5.99
N VAL A 74 -1.37 7.65 -4.96
CA VAL A 74 -0.95 9.05 -5.07
C VAL A 74 0.55 9.11 -5.31
N ASP A 75 0.99 9.82 -6.34
CA ASP A 75 2.40 9.93 -6.72
C ASP A 75 3.28 10.36 -5.54
N GLY A 76 4.45 9.73 -5.42
CA GLY A 76 5.41 9.97 -4.35
C GLY A 76 5.06 9.33 -3.01
N SER A 77 3.89 8.68 -2.88
CA SER A 77 3.51 7.96 -1.67
C SER A 77 4.26 6.65 -1.52
N THR A 78 4.50 6.24 -0.29
CA THR A 78 4.97 4.88 0.03
C THR A 78 3.79 3.94 0.13
N VAL A 79 3.79 2.86 -0.63
CA VAL A 79 2.84 1.74 -0.54
C VAL A 79 3.50 0.58 0.18
N LYS A 80 2.79 0.01 1.15
CA LYS A 80 3.21 -1.17 1.93
C LYS A 80 2.26 -2.31 1.63
N VAL A 81 2.81 -3.43 1.14
CA VAL A 81 2.07 -4.63 0.73
C VAL A 81 2.40 -5.78 1.67
N THR A 82 1.40 -6.30 2.37
CA THR A 82 1.51 -7.48 3.22
C THR A 82 0.94 -8.69 2.48
N ILE A 83 1.79 -9.68 2.23
CA ILE A 83 1.42 -10.94 1.57
C ILE A 83 1.37 -12.03 2.64
N PRO A 84 0.28 -12.82 2.73
CA PRO A 84 0.18 -13.91 3.70
C PRO A 84 1.38 -14.85 3.63
N GLY A 85 1.98 -15.16 4.79
CA GLY A 85 3.16 -16.04 4.90
C GLY A 85 4.48 -15.44 4.35
N VAL A 86 4.53 -14.11 4.23
CA VAL A 86 5.79 -13.34 4.06
C VAL A 86 6.00 -12.52 5.33
N ASP A 87 7.13 -12.71 5.99
CA ASP A 87 7.39 -12.19 7.35
C ASP A 87 7.38 -10.65 7.41
N GLN A 88 7.85 -9.99 6.36
CA GLN A 88 7.93 -8.53 6.30
C GLN A 88 7.11 -7.99 5.14
N PRO A 89 6.35 -6.91 5.37
CA PRO A 89 5.70 -6.19 4.28
C PRO A 89 6.72 -5.69 3.24
N ILE A 90 6.33 -5.70 1.97
CA ILE A 90 7.13 -5.17 0.87
C ILE A 90 6.72 -3.71 0.65
N GLU A 91 7.70 -2.82 0.56
CA GLU A 91 7.47 -1.39 0.33
C GLU A 91 7.86 -1.00 -1.10
N THR A 92 7.09 -0.08 -1.67
CA THR A 92 7.35 0.53 -2.97
C THR A 92 6.86 1.97 -2.99
N THR A 93 7.30 2.76 -3.98
CA THR A 93 6.85 4.14 -4.17
C THR A 93 5.92 4.22 -5.38
N VAL A 94 4.85 5.01 -5.26
CA VAL A 94 3.95 5.29 -6.39
C VAL A 94 4.64 6.22 -7.38
N ALA A 95 4.65 5.84 -8.64
CA ALA A 95 5.16 6.64 -9.75
C ALA A 95 4.16 6.66 -10.90
N ASN A 96 3.85 7.84 -11.42
CA ASN A 96 2.84 8.04 -12.48
C ASN A 96 1.47 7.41 -12.13
N GLY A 97 1.05 7.56 -10.88
CA GLY A 97 -0.22 7.03 -10.36
C GLY A 97 -0.25 5.51 -10.19
N LYS A 98 0.87 4.79 -10.35
CA LYS A 98 0.93 3.33 -10.31
C LYS A 98 2.00 2.85 -9.33
N TRP A 99 1.78 1.66 -8.78
CA TRP A 99 2.75 0.93 -7.96
C TRP A 99 2.73 -0.55 -8.30
N SER A 100 3.87 -1.22 -8.10
CA SER A 100 3.96 -2.67 -8.17
C SER A 100 5.04 -3.21 -7.24
N VAL A 101 4.88 -4.47 -6.84
CA VAL A 101 5.85 -5.27 -6.09
C VAL A 101 5.89 -6.68 -6.64
N ASN A 102 7.06 -7.29 -6.67
CA ASN A 102 7.19 -8.68 -7.05
C ASN A 102 6.77 -9.60 -5.90
N VAL A 103 6.09 -10.69 -6.20
CA VAL A 103 5.89 -11.79 -5.27
C VAL A 103 7.25 -12.45 -5.00
N PRO A 104 7.67 -12.62 -3.74
CA PRO A 104 8.96 -13.23 -3.42
C PRO A 104 9.15 -14.59 -4.09
N THR A 105 10.36 -14.84 -4.60
CA THR A 105 10.72 -16.11 -5.26
C THR A 105 10.42 -17.29 -4.36
N GLY A 106 9.72 -18.29 -4.88
CA GLY A 106 9.30 -19.48 -4.14
C GLY A 106 8.04 -19.33 -3.31
N LYS A 107 7.51 -18.10 -3.12
CA LYS A 107 6.22 -17.90 -2.47
C LYS A 107 5.09 -18.28 -3.41
N LYS A 108 4.25 -19.19 -2.95
CA LYS A 108 2.97 -19.53 -3.62
C LYS A 108 1.84 -18.75 -2.97
N LEU A 109 1.02 -18.12 -3.80
CA LEU A 109 -0.20 -17.44 -3.37
C LEU A 109 -1.32 -18.48 -3.28
N THR A 110 -2.15 -18.39 -2.22
CA THR A 110 -3.26 -19.33 -1.97
C THR A 110 -4.59 -18.63 -2.25
N ALA A 111 -5.46 -19.27 -3.04
CA ALA A 111 -6.80 -18.75 -3.28
C ALA A 111 -7.59 -18.60 -1.98
N GLY A 112 -8.31 -17.49 -1.83
CA GLY A 112 -9.07 -17.14 -0.64
C GLY A 112 -8.30 -16.37 0.43
N GLU A 113 -6.95 -16.42 0.45
CA GLU A 113 -6.15 -15.54 1.29
C GLU A 113 -6.27 -14.08 0.81
N LYS A 114 -5.99 -13.14 1.72
CA LYS A 114 -6.10 -11.70 1.43
C LYS A 114 -4.73 -11.03 1.52
N ILE A 115 -4.40 -10.26 0.51
CA ILE A 115 -3.31 -9.30 0.53
C ILE A 115 -3.82 -8.03 1.18
N GLN A 116 -3.01 -7.41 2.04
CA GLN A 116 -3.32 -6.13 2.68
C GLN A 116 -2.37 -5.06 2.16
N VAL A 117 -2.94 -3.91 1.82
CA VAL A 117 -2.19 -2.80 1.24
C VAL A 117 -2.56 -1.49 1.94
N THR A 118 -1.55 -0.73 2.31
CA THR A 118 -1.71 0.64 2.84
C THR A 118 -0.84 1.61 2.05
N GLN A 119 -1.20 2.89 2.07
CA GLN A 119 -0.44 3.96 1.46
C GLN A 119 -0.15 5.05 2.48
N THR A 120 1.03 5.66 2.39
CA THR A 120 1.40 6.81 3.21
C THR A 120 1.92 7.93 2.30
N GLU A 121 1.16 9.01 2.20
CA GLU A 121 1.58 10.24 1.54
C GLU A 121 2.51 11.04 2.45
N VAL A 122 3.34 11.92 1.86
CA VAL A 122 4.23 12.80 2.62
C VAL A 122 3.41 13.66 3.59
N ASP A 123 3.87 13.74 4.83
CA ASP A 123 3.27 14.50 5.93
C ASP A 123 1.82 14.14 6.31
N LYS A 124 1.29 13.01 5.83
CA LYS A 124 -0.01 12.47 6.24
C LYS A 124 0.13 11.23 7.13
N LYS A 125 -0.98 10.82 7.76
CA LYS A 125 -1.09 9.52 8.42
C LYS A 125 -1.24 8.42 7.36
N VAL A 126 -0.93 7.18 7.73
CA VAL A 126 -1.19 6.01 6.89
C VAL A 126 -2.68 5.93 6.53
N SER A 127 -2.99 5.46 5.33
CA SER A 127 -4.37 5.19 4.86
C SER A 127 -5.06 4.07 5.64
N GLY A 128 -6.34 3.89 5.42
CA GLY A 128 -7.02 2.64 5.72
C GLY A 128 -6.34 1.45 5.01
N THR A 129 -6.57 0.24 5.52
CA THR A 129 -6.05 -0.98 4.91
C THR A 129 -7.01 -1.47 3.82
N VAL A 130 -6.51 -1.57 2.60
CA VAL A 130 -7.22 -2.18 1.48
C VAL A 130 -6.90 -3.68 1.45
N GLU A 131 -7.93 -4.51 1.49
CA GLU A 131 -7.79 -5.97 1.36
C GLU A 131 -8.15 -6.42 -0.05
N LYS A 132 -7.32 -7.31 -0.62
CA LYS A 132 -7.57 -7.93 -1.92
C LYS A 132 -7.49 -9.44 -1.80
N ALA A 133 -8.61 -10.14 -2.03
CA ALA A 133 -8.63 -11.59 -2.07
C ALA A 133 -7.86 -12.11 -3.30
N ILE A 134 -7.10 -13.17 -3.07
CA ILE A 134 -6.39 -13.92 -4.12
C ILE A 134 -7.40 -14.88 -4.76
N SER A 135 -7.60 -14.76 -6.06
CA SER A 135 -8.44 -15.66 -6.83
C SER A 135 -7.65 -16.88 -7.33
N LYS A 136 -8.35 -17.96 -7.65
CA LYS A 136 -7.75 -19.08 -8.38
C LYS A 136 -7.37 -18.63 -9.79
N ALA A 137 -6.21 -19.02 -10.29
CA ALA A 137 -5.83 -18.76 -11.67
C ALA A 137 -6.68 -19.62 -12.63
N LYS A 138 -7.20 -19.03 -13.70
CA LYS A 138 -8.03 -19.77 -14.69
C LYS A 138 -7.30 -20.97 -15.31
N ALA A 139 -5.97 -20.89 -15.44
CA ALA A 139 -5.17 -22.01 -15.94
C ALA A 139 -5.22 -23.27 -15.04
N GLU A 140 -5.57 -23.10 -13.75
CA GLU A 140 -5.72 -24.23 -12.82
C GLU A 140 -7.05 -24.97 -13.01
N ASP A 141 -7.98 -24.40 -13.72
CA ASP A 141 -9.26 -25.05 -14.07
C ASP A 141 -9.17 -25.81 -15.39
N TYR A 142 -8.01 -25.72 -16.10
CA TYR A 142 -7.81 -26.41 -17.37
C TYR A 142 -7.87 -27.92 -17.17
N VAL A 143 -8.75 -28.56 -17.96
CA VAL A 143 -8.90 -30.01 -18.01
C VAL A 143 -8.21 -30.52 -19.28
N THR A 144 -7.24 -31.44 -19.11
CA THR A 144 -6.61 -32.07 -20.27
C THR A 144 -7.65 -32.91 -21.03
N PRO A 145 -7.90 -32.63 -22.31
CA PRO A 145 -8.89 -33.37 -23.08
C PRO A 145 -8.47 -34.82 -23.32
N VAL A 146 -9.42 -35.65 -23.69
CA VAL A 146 -9.14 -37.00 -24.20
C VAL A 146 -8.27 -36.88 -25.42
N LYS A 147 -7.33 -37.83 -25.60
CA LYS A 147 -6.39 -37.85 -26.74
C LYS A 147 -7.15 -37.89 -28.07
N THR A 148 -6.78 -36.98 -28.96
CA THR A 148 -7.30 -36.91 -30.33
C THR A 148 -6.47 -37.82 -31.23
N THR A 149 -7.12 -38.69 -32.03
CA THR A 149 -6.43 -39.53 -33.02
C THR A 149 -6.00 -38.69 -34.20
N VAL A 150 -4.71 -38.77 -34.55
CA VAL A 150 -4.10 -38.11 -35.71
C VAL A 150 -3.25 -39.13 -36.50
N ASN A 151 -3.04 -38.89 -37.78
CA ASN A 151 -2.27 -39.80 -38.63
C ASN A 151 -0.78 -39.80 -38.27
N ASN A 152 -0.21 -38.65 -38.01
CA ASN A 152 1.19 -38.50 -37.65
C ASN A 152 1.37 -37.45 -36.54
N PRO A 153 1.68 -37.87 -35.27
CA PRO A 153 1.86 -36.92 -34.17
C PRO A 153 3.04 -35.95 -34.35
N SER A 154 4.04 -36.31 -35.19
CA SER A 154 5.22 -35.49 -35.45
C SER A 154 5.00 -34.50 -36.60
N GLN A 155 3.91 -34.62 -37.33
CA GLN A 155 3.55 -33.75 -38.47
C GLN A 155 2.04 -33.55 -38.55
N LEU A 156 1.53 -32.66 -37.67
CA LEU A 156 0.10 -32.37 -37.59
C LEU A 156 -0.35 -31.52 -38.79
N THR A 157 -1.38 -32.00 -39.49
CA THR A 157 -2.10 -31.22 -40.52
C THR A 157 -2.96 -30.13 -39.89
N GLU A 158 -3.44 -29.15 -40.67
CA GLU A 158 -4.37 -28.14 -40.18
C GLU A 158 -5.70 -28.75 -39.68
N GLU A 159 -6.13 -29.86 -40.32
CA GLU A 159 -7.30 -30.62 -39.84
C GLU A 159 -7.04 -31.23 -38.44
N ASP A 160 -5.88 -31.85 -38.24
CA ASP A 160 -5.50 -32.42 -36.96
C ASP A 160 -5.43 -31.34 -35.86
N LYS A 161 -4.84 -30.20 -36.15
CA LYS A 161 -4.82 -29.03 -35.26
C LYS A 161 -6.24 -28.54 -34.94
N GLY A 162 -7.14 -28.56 -35.94
CA GLY A 162 -8.56 -28.24 -35.76
C GLY A 162 -9.25 -29.19 -34.76
N LYS A 163 -9.06 -30.51 -34.94
CA LYS A 163 -9.60 -31.54 -34.03
C LYS A 163 -9.09 -31.36 -32.61
N ILE A 164 -7.80 -31.11 -32.40
CA ILE A 164 -7.19 -30.86 -31.11
C ILE A 164 -7.79 -29.60 -30.44
N LYS A 165 -7.91 -28.49 -31.20
CA LYS A 165 -8.54 -27.25 -30.68
C LYS A 165 -9.98 -27.49 -30.24
N THR A 166 -10.75 -28.28 -31.00
CA THR A 166 -12.14 -28.63 -30.66
C THR A 166 -12.17 -29.44 -29.35
N ALA A 167 -11.35 -30.49 -29.24
CA ALA A 167 -11.26 -31.31 -28.03
C ALA A 167 -10.93 -30.46 -26.78
N ILE A 168 -9.96 -29.53 -26.88
CA ILE A 168 -9.62 -28.61 -25.78
C ILE A 168 -10.82 -27.75 -25.40
N LYS A 169 -11.52 -27.14 -26.35
CA LYS A 169 -12.69 -26.29 -26.11
C LYS A 169 -13.87 -27.03 -25.48
N THR A 170 -14.07 -28.29 -25.86
CA THR A 170 -15.17 -29.12 -25.32
C THR A 170 -14.91 -29.57 -23.90
N SER A 171 -13.64 -29.69 -23.49
CA SER A 171 -13.26 -30.12 -22.16
C SER A 171 -13.12 -28.97 -21.13
N ASN A 172 -13.15 -27.74 -21.58
CA ASN A 172 -12.97 -26.50 -20.83
C ASN A 172 -14.06 -25.50 -21.17
#